data_63e876fea6b08d7b2c9729391e54aa2a
#
_entry.id   63e876fea6b08d7b2c9729391e54aa2a
#
_cell.length_a   1.000
_cell.length_b   1.000
_cell.length_c   1.000
_cell.angle_alpha   90.00
_cell.angle_beta   90.00
_cell.angle_gamma   90.00
#
_symmetry.space_group_name_H-M   'P 1'
#
loop_
_entity.id
_entity.type
_entity.pdbx_description
1 polymer ?
#
loop_
_entity_poly.entity_id
_entity_poly.type
_entity_poly.pdbx_seq_one_letter_code
_entity_poly.pdbx_strand_id
1 'polypeptide(L)'
;MRRYDQIIGFATTDIVPGQHVHTHNLAFETFERDYAVGVDVKPVAAPAEPATFMGYVRPDGRVATRNYIGVLTSVNCSATVARAIADHFRRDIHPQALAAYPNVDGVVALTHGAGCATDSEGEPLQILRRTLGGYARHPNFGA
;
A
#
# COMPACT_ATOMS: atom_id res chain seq x y z
N MET A 1 23.24 14.70 14.96
CA MET A 1 23.35 13.25 14.68
C MET A 1 22.42 12.88 13.55
N ARG A 2 22.89 12.10 12.56
CA ARG A 2 22.05 11.64 11.41
C ARG A 2 22.10 10.13 11.27
N ARG A 3 21.03 9.55 10.77
CA ARG A 3 20.91 8.15 10.34
C ARG A 3 20.14 8.12 9.03
N TYR A 4 20.66 7.45 8.01
CA TYR A 4 20.10 7.45 6.65
C TYR A 4 19.79 8.88 6.14
N ASP A 5 20.71 9.78 6.36
CA ASP A 5 20.60 11.23 6.07
C ASP A 5 19.47 11.98 6.81
N GLN A 6 18.80 11.35 7.75
CA GLN A 6 17.79 11.98 8.58
C GLN A 6 18.38 12.42 9.92
N ILE A 7 18.03 13.62 10.36
CA ILE A 7 18.40 14.10 11.71
C ILE A 7 17.57 13.29 12.71
N ILE A 8 18.27 12.58 13.61
CA ILE A 8 17.67 11.76 14.67
C ILE A 8 17.80 12.39 16.05
N GLY A 9 18.54 13.49 16.16
CA GLY A 9 18.71 14.25 17.39
C GLY A 9 19.97 15.10 17.36
N PHE A 10 20.16 15.89 18.40
CA PHE A 10 21.25 16.79 18.61
C PHE A 10 22.13 16.30 19.76
N ALA A 11 23.45 16.31 19.57
CA ALA A 11 24.39 15.92 20.61
C ALA A 11 24.36 16.95 21.77
N THR A 12 24.24 16.46 23.00
CA THR A 12 24.24 17.30 24.20
C THR A 12 25.64 17.49 24.76
N THR A 13 26.61 16.66 24.33
CA THR A 13 28.02 16.70 24.66
C THR A 13 28.84 16.24 23.45
N ASP A 14 30.17 16.46 23.47
CA ASP A 14 31.06 15.88 22.48
C ASP A 14 31.00 14.35 22.52
N ILE A 15 30.85 13.72 21.35
CA ILE A 15 30.78 12.29 21.18
C ILE A 15 32.01 11.83 20.39
N VAL A 16 32.86 11.03 21.04
CA VAL A 16 34.06 10.50 20.39
C VAL A 16 33.79 9.19 19.63
N PRO A 17 34.61 8.83 18.64
CA PRO A 17 34.51 7.58 17.93
C PRO A 17 34.48 6.36 18.86
N GLY A 18 33.50 5.44 18.65
CA GLY A 18 33.30 4.25 19.49
C GLY A 18 32.44 4.48 20.72
N GLN A 19 32.05 5.70 21.05
CA GLN A 19 31.15 5.99 22.15
C GLN A 19 29.73 5.61 21.81
N HIS A 20 29.00 4.99 22.75
CA HIS A 20 27.61 4.67 22.61
C HIS A 20 26.75 5.94 22.59
N VAL A 21 25.91 6.09 21.59
CA VAL A 21 24.97 7.21 21.42
C VAL A 21 23.60 6.79 21.93
N HIS A 22 23.09 7.50 22.93
CA HIS A 22 21.80 7.24 23.55
C HIS A 22 21.28 8.50 24.25
N THR A 23 20.18 8.41 24.97
CA THR A 23 19.49 9.52 25.67
C THR A 23 20.39 10.30 26.64
N HIS A 24 21.51 9.76 27.08
CA HIS A 24 22.46 10.45 27.96
C HIS A 24 23.34 11.47 27.23
N ASN A 25 23.50 11.38 25.92
CA ASN A 25 24.31 12.27 25.10
C ASN A 25 23.64 12.71 23.80
N LEU A 26 22.34 12.40 23.62
CA LEU A 26 21.53 12.82 22.49
C LEU A 26 20.18 13.33 22.98
N ALA A 27 19.79 14.53 22.59
CA ALA A 27 18.46 15.09 22.81
C ALA A 27 17.71 15.20 21.50
N PHE A 28 16.38 15.13 21.58
CA PHE A 28 15.49 15.49 20.48
C PHE A 28 15.07 16.95 20.67
N GLU A 29 15.21 17.73 19.61
CA GLU A 29 14.77 19.12 19.56
C GLU A 29 13.94 19.35 18.30
N THR A 30 12.97 20.24 18.38
CA THR A 30 12.22 20.69 17.21
C THR A 30 13.11 21.57 16.35
N PHE A 31 13.18 21.31 15.07
CA PHE A 31 13.92 22.10 14.09
C PHE A 31 13.13 22.24 12.81
N GLU A 32 13.28 23.39 12.17
CA GLU A 32 12.72 23.62 10.84
C GLU A 32 13.60 22.99 9.78
N ARG A 33 12.97 22.42 8.76
CA ARG A 33 13.64 21.89 7.58
C ARG A 33 13.25 22.71 6.37
N ASP A 34 14.24 23.15 5.64
CA ASP A 34 14.03 23.54 4.25
C ASP A 34 13.97 22.26 3.42
N TYR A 35 12.76 21.87 3.02
CA TYR A 35 12.57 20.66 2.24
C TYR A 35 12.95 20.83 0.77
N ALA A 36 13.21 22.05 0.32
CA ALA A 36 13.59 22.34 -1.08
C ALA A 36 12.80 21.51 -2.10
N VAL A 37 11.47 21.42 -1.88
CA VAL A 37 10.60 20.53 -2.67
C VAL A 37 10.63 20.95 -4.13
N GLY A 38 10.92 20.01 -5.01
CA GLY A 38 10.86 20.23 -6.46
C GLY A 38 12.05 20.95 -7.08
N VAL A 39 13.13 21.25 -6.34
CA VAL A 39 14.31 21.97 -6.90
C VAL A 39 15.12 21.12 -7.88
N ASP A 40 15.12 19.81 -7.74
CA ASP A 40 15.85 18.88 -8.59
C ASP A 40 14.94 18.18 -9.63
N VAL A 41 13.78 18.74 -9.90
CA VAL A 41 12.85 18.17 -10.90
C VAL A 41 13.51 18.19 -12.28
N LYS A 42 13.67 17.01 -12.86
CA LYS A 42 14.08 16.84 -14.25
C LYS A 42 12.85 16.52 -15.09
N PRO A 43 12.53 17.32 -16.12
CA PRO A 43 11.45 17.00 -17.03
C PRO A 43 11.66 15.62 -17.66
N VAL A 44 10.64 14.78 -17.60
CA VAL A 44 10.65 13.50 -18.30
C VAL A 44 10.21 13.75 -19.73
N ALA A 45 11.05 13.39 -20.70
CA ALA A 45 10.67 13.48 -22.12
C ALA A 45 9.53 12.50 -22.39
N ALA A 46 8.46 12.99 -23.03
CA ALA A 46 7.42 12.12 -23.52
C ALA A 46 7.98 11.20 -24.59
N PRO A 47 7.61 9.90 -24.64
CA PRO A 47 8.01 9.01 -25.71
C PRO A 47 7.43 9.53 -27.04
N ALA A 48 8.19 9.37 -28.13
CA ALA A 48 7.76 9.79 -29.46
C ALA A 48 6.47 9.07 -29.91
N GLU A 49 6.35 7.81 -29.50
CA GLU A 49 5.14 7.00 -29.69
C GLU A 49 4.67 6.47 -28.34
N PRO A 50 3.35 6.58 -28.02
CA PRO A 50 2.83 6.04 -26.78
C PRO A 50 2.90 4.52 -26.77
N ALA A 51 3.43 3.94 -25.69
CA ALA A 51 3.37 2.51 -25.47
C ALA A 51 1.91 2.08 -25.25
N THR A 52 1.52 0.98 -25.86
CA THR A 52 0.16 0.42 -25.76
C THR A 52 0.19 -0.98 -25.16
N PHE A 53 -0.93 -1.40 -24.61
CA PHE A 53 -1.13 -2.76 -24.08
C PHE A 53 -2.57 -3.23 -24.31
N MET A 54 -2.78 -4.54 -24.29
CA MET A 54 -4.13 -5.13 -24.28
C MET A 54 -4.67 -5.11 -22.86
N GLY A 55 -5.79 -4.41 -22.65
CA GLY A 55 -6.41 -4.23 -21.34
C GLY A 55 -7.88 -4.59 -21.32
N TYR A 56 -8.47 -4.65 -20.13
CA TYR A 56 -9.91 -4.83 -19.93
C TYR A 56 -10.59 -3.47 -19.87
N VAL A 57 -11.49 -3.19 -20.81
CA VAL A 57 -12.31 -1.98 -20.75
C VAL A 57 -13.56 -2.24 -19.91
N ARG A 58 -13.73 -1.45 -18.85
CA ARG A 58 -14.90 -1.55 -17.97
C ARG A 58 -16.10 -0.77 -18.52
N PRO A 59 -17.34 -1.08 -18.08
CA PRO A 59 -18.54 -0.38 -18.56
C PRO A 59 -18.50 1.14 -18.33
N ASP A 60 -17.77 1.61 -17.33
CA ASP A 60 -17.58 3.04 -17.03
C ASP A 60 -16.43 3.70 -17.83
N GLY A 61 -15.83 2.98 -18.78
CA GLY A 61 -14.77 3.46 -19.65
C GLY A 61 -13.36 3.39 -19.06
N ARG A 62 -13.19 2.98 -17.80
CA ARG A 62 -11.87 2.75 -17.20
C ARG A 62 -11.22 1.52 -17.81
N VAL A 63 -9.88 1.54 -17.85
CA VAL A 63 -9.09 0.44 -18.40
C VAL A 63 -8.30 -0.25 -17.30
N ALA A 64 -8.33 -1.57 -17.30
CA ALA A 64 -7.65 -2.43 -16.35
C ALA A 64 -6.53 -3.23 -17.01
N THR A 65 -5.48 -3.50 -16.27
CA THR A 65 -4.36 -4.38 -16.68
C THR A 65 -4.56 -5.82 -16.21
N ARG A 66 -5.56 -6.05 -15.33
CA ARG A 66 -5.89 -7.36 -14.75
C ARG A 66 -7.39 -7.45 -14.53
N ASN A 67 -7.85 -8.70 -14.34
CA ASN A 67 -9.25 -8.99 -14.03
C ASN A 67 -9.32 -9.90 -12.79
N TYR A 68 -9.24 -9.29 -11.61
CA TYR A 68 -9.28 -9.99 -10.33
C TYR A 68 -10.69 -10.04 -9.75
N ILE A 69 -10.93 -11.05 -8.91
CA ILE A 69 -12.04 -11.08 -7.95
C ILE A 69 -11.48 -10.63 -6.60
N GLY A 70 -12.08 -9.61 -6.00
CA GLY A 70 -11.71 -9.09 -4.69
C GLY A 70 -12.59 -9.66 -3.58
N VAL A 71 -11.97 -10.19 -2.52
CA VAL A 71 -12.66 -10.62 -1.31
C VAL A 71 -12.32 -9.62 -0.20
N LEU A 72 -13.24 -8.68 0.05
CA LEU A 72 -13.05 -7.63 1.06
C LEU A 72 -13.58 -8.10 2.41
N THR A 73 -12.83 -7.79 3.47
CA THR A 73 -13.30 -8.02 4.84
C THR A 73 -13.94 -6.77 5.43
N SER A 74 -15.04 -6.94 6.16
CA SER A 74 -15.66 -5.86 6.93
C SER A 74 -14.98 -5.62 8.28
N VAL A 75 -14.42 -6.70 8.87
CA VAL A 75 -13.70 -6.68 10.14
C VAL A 75 -12.52 -7.67 10.10
N ASN A 76 -11.52 -7.45 10.97
CA ASN A 76 -10.35 -8.33 11.07
C ASN A 76 -10.70 -9.80 11.37
N CYS A 77 -11.83 -10.07 12.04
CA CYS A 77 -12.27 -11.43 12.37
C CYS A 77 -12.52 -12.29 11.12
N SER A 78 -12.91 -11.69 10.00
CA SER A 78 -13.13 -12.40 8.73
C SER A 78 -11.85 -12.49 7.86
N ALA A 79 -10.72 -11.96 8.30
CA ALA A 79 -9.49 -11.90 7.51
C ALA A 79 -8.96 -13.31 7.16
N THR A 80 -9.01 -14.26 8.11
CA THR A 80 -8.57 -15.64 7.89
C THR A 80 -9.43 -16.34 6.85
N VAL A 81 -10.75 -16.14 6.89
CA VAL A 81 -11.68 -16.71 5.91
C VAL A 81 -11.43 -16.13 4.52
N ALA A 82 -11.27 -14.80 4.42
CA ALA A 82 -10.96 -14.16 3.15
C ALA A 82 -9.66 -14.67 2.51
N ARG A 83 -8.62 -14.85 3.33
CA ARG A 83 -7.34 -15.44 2.87
C ARG A 83 -7.52 -16.89 2.43
N ALA A 84 -8.24 -17.71 3.21
CA ALA A 84 -8.49 -19.11 2.84
C ALA A 84 -9.26 -19.22 1.52
N ILE A 85 -10.22 -18.33 1.27
CA ILE A 85 -10.93 -18.26 -0.02
C ILE A 85 -9.93 -17.93 -1.15
N ALA A 86 -9.12 -16.87 -0.98
CA ALA A 86 -8.15 -16.48 -1.99
C ALA A 86 -7.10 -17.58 -2.24
N ASP A 87 -6.60 -18.22 -1.19
CA ASP A 87 -5.61 -19.31 -1.27
C ASP A 87 -6.16 -20.54 -2.01
N HIS A 88 -7.46 -20.83 -1.92
CA HIS A 88 -8.07 -21.90 -2.71
C HIS A 88 -7.92 -21.67 -4.22
N PHE A 89 -7.87 -20.42 -4.67
CA PHE A 89 -7.74 -20.08 -6.09
C PHE A 89 -6.30 -19.74 -6.51
N ARG A 90 -5.32 -19.95 -5.65
CA ARG A 90 -3.91 -19.75 -6.00
C ARG A 90 -3.45 -20.83 -6.97
N ARG A 91 -2.89 -20.41 -8.10
CA ARG A 91 -2.44 -21.32 -9.17
C ARG A 91 -1.26 -22.18 -8.79
N ASP A 92 -0.43 -21.72 -7.87
CA ASP A 92 0.72 -22.47 -7.33
C ASP A 92 0.30 -23.58 -6.34
N ILE A 93 -0.88 -23.45 -5.74
CA ILE A 93 -1.46 -24.46 -4.81
C ILE A 93 -2.50 -25.33 -5.53
N HIS A 94 -3.41 -24.70 -6.27
CA HIS A 94 -4.51 -25.33 -6.97
C HIS A 94 -4.57 -24.90 -8.44
N PRO A 95 -3.71 -25.45 -9.33
CA PRO A 95 -3.57 -25.01 -10.72
C PRO A 95 -4.87 -25.04 -11.54
N GLN A 96 -5.80 -25.91 -11.19
CA GLN A 96 -7.07 -26.09 -11.91
C GLN A 96 -8.24 -25.27 -11.36
N ALA A 97 -8.10 -24.59 -10.22
CA ALA A 97 -9.21 -23.90 -9.56
C ALA A 97 -9.87 -22.81 -10.42
N LEU A 98 -9.09 -22.18 -11.31
CA LEU A 98 -9.58 -21.15 -12.24
C LEU A 98 -9.63 -21.63 -13.71
N ALA A 99 -9.46 -22.92 -13.98
CA ALA A 99 -9.35 -23.42 -15.36
C ALA A 99 -10.63 -23.16 -16.18
N ALA A 100 -11.81 -23.18 -15.54
CA ALA A 100 -13.09 -22.86 -16.19
C ALA A 100 -13.30 -21.34 -16.43
N TYR A 101 -12.43 -20.50 -15.89
CA TYR A 101 -12.57 -19.03 -15.91
C TYR A 101 -11.27 -18.38 -16.44
N PRO A 102 -10.92 -18.57 -17.73
CA PRO A 102 -9.65 -18.10 -18.30
C PRO A 102 -9.52 -16.58 -18.31
N ASN A 103 -10.61 -15.85 -18.18
CA ASN A 103 -10.66 -14.39 -18.09
C ASN A 103 -10.46 -13.85 -16.67
N VAL A 104 -10.28 -14.72 -15.65
CA VAL A 104 -10.03 -14.32 -14.27
C VAL A 104 -8.54 -14.51 -13.98
N ASP A 105 -7.85 -13.42 -13.64
CA ASP A 105 -6.43 -13.45 -13.33
C ASP A 105 -6.12 -14.06 -11.96
N GLY A 106 -7.07 -13.98 -11.02
CA GLY A 106 -6.94 -14.54 -9.68
C GLY A 106 -7.98 -14.01 -8.71
N VAL A 107 -7.91 -14.51 -7.48
CA VAL A 107 -8.73 -14.06 -6.34
C VAL A 107 -7.80 -13.42 -5.30
N VAL A 108 -8.12 -12.23 -4.84
CA VAL A 108 -7.27 -11.43 -3.94
C VAL A 108 -8.04 -11.11 -2.66
N ALA A 109 -7.47 -11.49 -1.51
CA ALA A 109 -8.01 -11.11 -0.20
C ALA A 109 -7.55 -9.72 0.20
N LEU A 110 -8.47 -8.81 0.40
CA LEU A 110 -8.24 -7.44 0.87
C LEU A 110 -8.60 -7.38 2.35
N THR A 111 -7.62 -7.63 3.21
CA THR A 111 -7.80 -7.73 4.66
C THR A 111 -7.20 -6.52 5.39
N HIS A 112 -7.70 -6.25 6.59
CA HIS A 112 -7.22 -5.16 7.46
C HIS A 112 -7.24 -5.57 8.93
N GLY A 113 -6.57 -4.77 9.79
CA GLY A 113 -6.48 -5.02 11.23
C GLY A 113 -7.58 -4.39 12.07
N ALA A 114 -8.47 -3.58 11.48
CA ALA A 114 -9.56 -2.94 12.20
C ALA A 114 -10.66 -3.95 12.54
N GLY A 115 -11.27 -3.80 13.72
CA GLY A 115 -12.26 -4.75 14.24
C GLY A 115 -13.43 -4.06 14.93
N CYS A 116 -14.16 -4.83 15.75
CA CYS A 116 -15.39 -4.39 16.43
C CYS A 116 -15.18 -3.21 17.40
N ALA A 117 -13.94 -3.01 17.88
CA ALA A 117 -13.58 -1.90 18.76
C ALA A 117 -13.06 -0.65 18.01
N THR A 118 -13.17 -0.63 16.68
CA THR A 118 -12.79 0.56 15.90
C THR A 118 -13.80 1.67 16.13
N ASP A 119 -13.30 2.88 16.44
CA ASP A 119 -14.13 4.06 16.59
C ASP A 119 -14.97 4.29 15.32
N SER A 120 -16.29 4.41 15.50
CA SER A 120 -17.26 4.56 14.41
C SER A 120 -17.21 5.94 13.72
N GLU A 121 -16.58 6.93 14.31
CA GLU A 121 -16.53 8.31 13.81
C GLU A 121 -15.10 8.83 13.61
N GLY A 122 -14.10 8.12 14.11
CA GLY A 122 -12.71 8.53 14.10
C GLY A 122 -12.04 8.51 12.72
N GLU A 123 -10.94 9.22 12.59
CA GLU A 123 -10.10 9.27 11.39
C GLU A 123 -9.67 7.87 10.89
N PRO A 124 -9.31 6.89 11.77
CA PRO A 124 -8.94 5.55 11.32
C PRO A 124 -10.02 4.86 10.50
N LEU A 125 -11.30 5.02 10.88
CA LEU A 125 -12.41 4.47 10.10
C LEU A 125 -12.58 5.18 8.75
N GLN A 126 -12.39 6.50 8.69
CA GLN A 126 -12.47 7.25 7.44
C GLN A 126 -11.37 6.83 6.46
N ILE A 127 -10.16 6.59 6.96
CA ILE A 127 -9.04 6.06 6.16
C ILE A 127 -9.39 4.66 5.64
N LEU A 128 -9.89 3.77 6.50
CA LEU A 128 -10.30 2.42 6.13
C LEU A 128 -11.38 2.43 5.04
N ARG A 129 -12.43 3.24 5.21
CA ARG A 129 -13.51 3.41 4.22
C ARG A 129 -12.98 3.88 2.86
N ARG A 130 -12.09 4.87 2.85
CA ARG A 130 -11.47 5.36 1.60
C ARG A 130 -10.64 4.27 0.93
N THR A 131 -9.86 3.53 1.72
CA THR A 131 -8.99 2.46 1.21
C THR A 131 -9.81 1.33 0.61
N LEU A 132 -10.75 0.75 1.36
CA LEU A 132 -11.60 -0.33 0.87
C LEU A 132 -12.49 0.12 -0.29
N GLY A 133 -13.07 1.33 -0.20
CA GLY A 133 -13.84 1.91 -1.30
C GLY A 133 -13.00 2.20 -2.55
N GLY A 134 -11.71 2.49 -2.39
CA GLY A 134 -10.75 2.61 -3.49
C GLY A 134 -10.53 1.27 -4.18
N TYR A 135 -10.29 0.22 -3.42
CA TYR A 135 -10.13 -1.13 -3.98
C TYR A 135 -11.42 -1.63 -4.65
N ALA A 136 -12.57 -1.46 -4.00
CA ALA A 136 -13.86 -1.88 -4.56
C ALA A 136 -14.20 -1.21 -5.90
N ARG A 137 -13.63 -0.03 -6.16
CA ARG A 137 -13.79 0.70 -7.43
C ARG A 137 -12.58 0.61 -8.35
N HIS A 138 -11.52 -0.11 -7.96
CA HIS A 138 -10.33 -0.19 -8.78
C HIS A 138 -10.61 -1.01 -10.05
N PRO A 139 -10.24 -0.54 -11.26
CA PRO A 139 -10.61 -1.19 -12.50
C PRO A 139 -10.07 -2.62 -12.67
N ASN A 140 -9.01 -2.99 -11.95
CA ASN A 140 -8.48 -4.36 -11.97
C ASN A 140 -9.36 -5.39 -11.25
N PHE A 141 -10.38 -4.97 -10.50
CA PHE A 141 -11.37 -5.86 -9.94
C PHE A 141 -12.63 -5.87 -10.82
N GLY A 142 -12.99 -7.07 -11.32
CA GLY A 142 -14.17 -7.28 -12.12
C GLY A 142 -15.38 -7.65 -11.27
N ALA A 143 -15.10 -8.16 -10.06
CA ALA A 143 -16.08 -8.48 -9.04
C ALA A 143 -15.42 -8.45 -7.67
#